data_e482ce82c563caf984d55c288f9ec915
#
_entry.id   e482ce82c563caf984d55c288f9ec915
#
_cell.length_a   1.000
_cell.length_b   1.000
_cell.length_c   1.000
_cell.angle_alpha   90.00
_cell.angle_beta   90.00
_cell.angle_gamma   90.00
#
_symmetry.space_group_name_H-M   'P 1'
#
loop_
_entity.id
_entity.type
_entity.pdbx_description
1 polymer ?
#
loop_
_entity_poly.entity_id
_entity_poly.type
_entity_poly.pdbx_seq_one_letter_code
_entity_poly.pdbx_strand_id
1 'polypeptide(L)'
;RLYVTMPAAGTVAVVDRGEFEVTSTVDVGTGPLRLALQPDGRYLWVANNDPEGGPGGVTVVDTRELEVVGSVATGAGHHELAFTADSLFALVTNDADGTVSVIDTQKLEKVADVSTGERPVAVRFSELSESVYVADLGGTVTIIRPGDWTAARRVDTGAGIAAFELDPSGRWGFAAQTGADRVAVLDLSRDAVAHRLELGSKPFQFAFTDTYAYVRHLGTAEVNLIPLPQLAGRETVGVQGVVFGNLAPEQYPYPTAASSISPTGEYGAVMAANPADRMVYYYMEGMIAPMGSYSTYGRVPKAVGIVDRSVRETEPGVYAARFRVPSDGEYDVSFLLDTPLIDHCFTFTAVSDPDLVANAEDGVEIEYLNAERECPVGESYPIRFTVTRSFDDAAVADLTDVMVIATRPPGR
;
A
#
# COMPACT_ATOMS: atom_id res chain seq x y z
N ARG A 1 3.82 6.04 -9.47
CA ARG A 1 4.39 4.69 -9.63
C ARG A 1 4.13 3.86 -8.39
N LEU A 2 4.10 2.53 -8.53
CA LEU A 2 4.12 1.55 -7.45
C LEU A 2 5.42 0.75 -7.59
N TYR A 3 6.09 0.51 -6.47
CA TYR A 3 7.34 -0.24 -6.44
C TYR A 3 7.12 -1.57 -5.73
N VAL A 4 7.61 -2.66 -6.34
CA VAL A 4 7.41 -4.02 -5.81
C VAL A 4 8.74 -4.75 -5.77
N THR A 5 9.16 -5.19 -4.59
CA THR A 5 10.35 -6.03 -4.45
C THR A 5 10.13 -7.41 -5.04
N MET A 6 11.13 -7.93 -5.73
CA MET A 6 11.16 -9.27 -6.30
C MET A 6 12.38 -10.02 -5.74
N PRO A 7 12.30 -10.58 -4.52
CA PRO A 7 13.45 -11.12 -3.80
C PRO A 7 14.22 -12.20 -4.57
N ALA A 8 13.52 -13.09 -5.25
CA ALA A 8 14.15 -14.17 -6.02
C ALA A 8 14.91 -13.68 -7.27
N ALA A 9 14.53 -12.50 -7.80
CA ALA A 9 15.14 -11.91 -8.98
C ALA A 9 16.23 -10.86 -8.61
N GLY A 10 16.31 -10.43 -7.36
CA GLY A 10 17.20 -9.35 -6.95
C GLY A 10 16.81 -7.96 -7.47
N THR A 11 15.55 -7.77 -7.83
CA THR A 11 15.08 -6.56 -8.51
C THR A 11 13.90 -5.90 -7.81
N VAL A 12 13.66 -4.64 -8.15
CA VAL A 12 12.42 -3.91 -7.87
C VAL A 12 11.68 -3.66 -9.19
N ALA A 13 10.45 -4.12 -9.28
CA ALA A 13 9.56 -3.80 -10.39
C ALA A 13 8.91 -2.44 -10.17
N VAL A 14 8.89 -1.63 -11.21
CA VAL A 14 8.21 -0.33 -11.25
C VAL A 14 6.92 -0.49 -12.03
N VAL A 15 5.79 -0.27 -11.36
CA VAL A 15 4.46 -0.44 -11.94
C VAL A 15 3.82 0.94 -12.14
N ASP A 16 3.30 1.18 -13.33
CA ASP A 16 2.48 2.35 -13.59
C ASP A 16 1.11 2.21 -12.90
N ARG A 17 0.69 3.25 -12.18
CA ARG A 17 -0.60 3.24 -11.46
C ARG A 17 -1.80 3.52 -12.36
N GLY A 18 -1.56 4.02 -13.56
CA GLY A 18 -2.59 4.24 -14.57
C GLY A 18 -2.98 2.94 -15.26
N GLU A 19 -1.95 2.26 -15.76
CA GLU A 19 -2.06 1.05 -16.57
C GLU A 19 -2.08 -0.24 -15.76
N PHE A 20 -1.52 -0.20 -14.54
CA PHE A 20 -1.20 -1.39 -13.72
C PHE A 20 -0.24 -2.37 -14.39
N GLU A 21 0.66 -1.84 -15.22
CA GLU A 21 1.66 -2.61 -15.94
C GLU A 21 3.07 -2.34 -15.40
N VAL A 22 3.94 -3.33 -15.48
CA VAL A 22 5.36 -3.17 -15.15
C VAL A 22 6.04 -2.41 -16.27
N THR A 23 6.46 -1.18 -16.00
CA THR A 23 7.14 -0.32 -16.98
C THR A 23 8.65 -0.51 -17.00
N SER A 24 9.24 -0.90 -15.88
CA SER A 24 10.67 -1.19 -15.78
C SER A 24 11.01 -2.05 -14.57
N THR A 25 12.22 -2.57 -14.54
CA THR A 25 12.81 -3.26 -13.38
C THR A 25 14.18 -2.67 -13.10
N VAL A 26 14.52 -2.53 -11.81
CA VAL A 26 15.82 -2.04 -11.35
C VAL A 26 16.50 -3.18 -10.59
N ASP A 27 17.75 -3.51 -10.96
CA ASP A 27 18.58 -4.45 -10.22
C ASP A 27 19.07 -3.76 -8.93
N VAL A 28 18.71 -4.33 -7.78
CA VAL A 28 19.03 -3.77 -6.47
C VAL A 28 19.86 -4.73 -5.60
N GLY A 29 20.31 -5.84 -6.17
CA GLY A 29 21.11 -6.84 -5.47
C GLY A 29 20.27 -7.95 -4.81
N THR A 30 20.94 -8.79 -4.03
CA THR A 30 20.35 -10.02 -3.47
C THR A 30 19.30 -9.76 -2.40
N GLY A 31 18.20 -10.50 -2.45
CA GLY A 31 17.19 -10.61 -1.40
C GLY A 31 16.49 -9.30 -1.00
N PRO A 32 16.04 -8.44 -1.94
CA PRO A 32 15.28 -7.24 -1.60
C PRO A 32 13.94 -7.65 -0.97
N LEU A 33 13.72 -7.29 0.30
CA LEU A 33 12.49 -7.64 1.02
C LEU A 33 11.64 -6.43 1.35
N ARG A 34 12.23 -5.43 1.97
CA ARG A 34 11.55 -4.20 2.33
C ARG A 34 11.98 -3.06 1.43
N LEU A 35 11.09 -2.14 1.19
CA LEU A 35 11.38 -0.88 0.54
C LEU A 35 10.59 0.24 1.22
N ALA A 36 11.18 1.43 1.19
CA ALA A 36 10.53 2.64 1.66
C ALA A 36 10.92 3.81 0.76
N LEU A 37 9.94 4.64 0.44
CA LEU A 37 10.18 5.88 -0.27
C LEU A 37 10.60 6.94 0.74
N GLN A 38 11.70 7.64 0.47
CA GLN A 38 12.13 8.79 1.27
C GLN A 38 11.02 9.85 1.27
N PRO A 39 10.74 10.57 2.39
CA PRO A 39 9.61 11.48 2.48
C PRO A 39 9.57 12.57 1.40
N ASP A 40 10.73 13.04 0.93
CA ASP A 40 10.83 14.00 -0.19
C ASP A 40 10.51 13.38 -1.57
N GLY A 41 10.29 12.06 -1.63
CA GLY A 41 9.97 11.31 -2.83
C GLY A 41 11.12 11.11 -3.82
N ARG A 42 12.33 11.54 -3.49
CA ARG A 42 13.49 11.51 -4.40
C ARG A 42 14.11 10.13 -4.52
N TYR A 43 14.26 9.44 -3.41
CA TYR A 43 14.94 8.15 -3.36
C TYR A 43 14.05 7.05 -2.83
N LEU A 44 14.16 5.88 -3.44
CA LEU A 44 13.62 4.63 -2.96
C LEU A 44 14.75 3.84 -2.29
N TRP A 45 14.57 3.52 -1.02
CA TRP A 45 15.49 2.72 -0.25
C TRP A 45 15.02 1.28 -0.17
N VAL A 46 15.88 0.35 -0.53
CA VAL A 46 15.57 -1.07 -0.61
C VAL A 46 16.47 -1.82 0.35
N ALA A 47 15.88 -2.50 1.32
CA ALA A 47 16.59 -3.35 2.25
C ALA A 47 16.91 -4.70 1.62
N ASN A 48 18.19 -5.03 1.59
CA ASN A 48 18.73 -6.25 1.03
C ASN A 48 19.14 -7.19 2.17
N ASN A 49 18.53 -8.35 2.22
CA ASN A 49 18.89 -9.39 3.18
C ASN A 49 19.82 -10.40 2.52
N ASP A 50 20.90 -10.71 3.18
CA ASP A 50 21.71 -11.85 2.76
C ASP A 50 20.99 -13.16 3.16
N PRO A 51 20.57 -13.99 2.21
CA PRO A 51 19.89 -15.25 2.52
C PRO A 51 20.75 -16.26 3.28
N GLU A 52 22.07 -16.07 3.27
CA GLU A 52 23.05 -16.89 4.02
C GLU A 52 23.34 -16.33 5.42
N GLY A 53 22.69 -15.21 5.81
CA GLY A 53 22.80 -14.60 7.14
C GLY A 53 24.06 -13.73 7.31
N GLY A 54 24.68 -13.31 6.21
CA GLY A 54 25.75 -12.34 6.21
C GLY A 54 25.30 -10.90 6.49
N PRO A 55 26.21 -9.94 6.46
CA PRO A 55 25.87 -8.54 6.63
C PRO A 55 24.95 -8.08 5.50
N GLY A 56 23.84 -7.45 5.90
CA GLY A 56 22.88 -6.86 4.98
C GLY A 56 23.28 -5.44 4.58
N GLY A 57 22.37 -4.78 3.90
CA GLY A 57 22.55 -3.40 3.50
C GLY A 57 21.29 -2.80 2.93
N VAL A 58 21.40 -1.57 2.50
CA VAL A 58 20.35 -0.88 1.76
C VAL A 58 20.89 -0.40 0.43
N THR A 59 20.10 -0.59 -0.63
CA THR A 59 20.36 -0.06 -1.95
C THR A 59 19.44 1.13 -2.19
N VAL A 60 19.99 2.24 -2.67
CA VAL A 60 19.27 3.50 -2.88
C VAL A 60 19.09 3.72 -4.37
N VAL A 61 17.85 3.92 -4.80
CA VAL A 61 17.45 4.10 -6.19
C VAL A 61 16.89 5.49 -6.38
N ASP A 62 17.35 6.25 -7.37
CA ASP A 62 16.73 7.49 -7.78
C ASP A 62 15.37 7.19 -8.45
N THR A 63 14.29 7.81 -7.97
CA THR A 63 12.93 7.52 -8.43
C THR A 63 12.60 8.15 -9.79
N ARG A 64 13.41 9.08 -10.28
CA ARG A 64 13.23 9.74 -11.59
C ARG A 64 13.94 8.96 -12.67
N GLU A 65 15.25 8.74 -12.46
CA GLU A 65 16.11 8.06 -13.43
C GLU A 65 15.96 6.53 -13.37
N LEU A 66 15.42 5.98 -12.26
CA LEU A 66 15.32 4.54 -11.98
C LEU A 66 16.67 3.83 -12.00
N GLU A 67 17.70 4.49 -11.50
CA GLU A 67 19.06 3.99 -11.38
C GLU A 67 19.49 3.89 -9.93
N VAL A 68 20.35 2.92 -9.65
CA VAL A 68 20.99 2.80 -8.33
C VAL A 68 22.02 3.92 -8.17
N VAL A 69 21.85 4.75 -7.15
CA VAL A 69 22.77 5.85 -6.83
C VAL A 69 23.82 5.47 -5.78
N GLY A 70 23.58 4.40 -5.02
CA GLY A 70 24.51 3.91 -4.02
C GLY A 70 23.97 2.78 -3.19
N SER A 71 24.82 2.23 -2.34
CA SER A 71 24.45 1.25 -1.33
C SER A 71 25.21 1.52 -0.04
N VAL A 72 24.57 1.22 1.10
CA VAL A 72 25.16 1.39 2.43
C VAL A 72 25.10 0.07 3.18
N ALA A 73 26.26 -0.41 3.64
CA ALA A 73 26.32 -1.59 4.49
C ALA A 73 25.76 -1.28 5.88
N THR A 74 24.88 -2.15 6.36
CA THR A 74 24.27 -2.08 7.69
C THR A 74 24.74 -3.27 8.56
N GLY A 75 23.96 -3.66 9.54
CA GLY A 75 24.21 -4.89 10.30
C GLY A 75 23.56 -6.11 9.64
N ALA A 76 23.53 -7.22 10.39
CA ALA A 76 23.01 -8.49 9.90
C ALA A 76 21.51 -8.67 10.19
N GLY A 77 20.87 -9.50 9.38
CA GLY A 77 19.51 -9.98 9.56
C GLY A 77 18.46 -9.25 8.74
N HIS A 78 17.21 -9.30 9.21
CA HIS A 78 16.11 -8.61 8.57
C HIS A 78 16.13 -7.12 8.88
N HIS A 79 15.74 -6.31 7.89
CA HIS A 79 15.77 -4.85 7.97
C HIS A 79 14.39 -4.25 7.76
N GLU A 80 13.98 -3.40 8.68
CA GLU A 80 12.89 -2.44 8.51
C GLU A 80 13.48 -1.04 8.32
N LEU A 81 12.72 -0.17 7.64
CA LEU A 81 13.17 1.16 7.23
C LEU A 81 12.24 2.24 7.76
N ALA A 82 12.80 3.33 8.26
CA ALA A 82 12.11 4.58 8.53
C ALA A 82 13.00 5.77 8.19
N PHE A 83 12.42 6.96 8.14
CA PHE A 83 13.12 8.21 7.89
C PHE A 83 12.73 9.26 8.92
N THR A 84 13.62 10.22 9.16
CA THR A 84 13.23 11.48 9.80
C THR A 84 12.36 12.30 8.84
N ALA A 85 11.46 13.13 9.39
CA ALA A 85 10.52 13.91 8.60
C ALA A 85 11.20 14.86 7.59
N ASP A 86 12.37 15.38 7.95
CA ASP A 86 13.20 16.23 7.10
C ASP A 86 13.95 15.50 5.99
N SER A 87 13.79 14.17 5.91
CA SER A 87 14.48 13.30 4.96
C SER A 87 16.02 13.28 5.10
N LEU A 88 16.59 13.77 6.19
CA LEU A 88 18.05 13.82 6.37
C LEU A 88 18.67 12.51 6.86
N PHE A 89 17.89 11.69 7.57
CA PHE A 89 18.37 10.42 8.09
C PHE A 89 17.45 9.26 7.75
N ALA A 90 18.03 8.15 7.35
CA ALA A 90 17.41 6.85 7.23
C ALA A 90 17.79 5.97 8.44
N LEU A 91 16.84 5.19 8.91
CA LEU A 91 16.97 4.32 10.07
C LEU A 91 16.70 2.89 9.63
N VAL A 92 17.64 1.99 9.84
CA VAL A 92 17.56 0.61 9.35
C VAL A 92 17.79 -0.35 10.52
N THR A 93 16.80 -1.19 10.81
CA THR A 93 16.96 -2.22 11.84
C THR A 93 17.90 -3.32 11.37
N ASN A 94 18.69 -3.88 12.29
CA ASN A 94 19.54 -5.03 12.09
C ASN A 94 19.09 -6.09 13.10
N ASP A 95 18.17 -6.97 12.71
CA ASP A 95 17.48 -7.82 13.69
C ASP A 95 18.43 -8.84 14.36
N ALA A 96 19.42 -9.34 13.63
CA ALA A 96 20.40 -10.27 14.18
C ALA A 96 21.42 -9.62 15.11
N ASP A 97 21.72 -8.34 14.91
CA ASP A 97 22.72 -7.61 15.72
C ASP A 97 22.08 -6.86 16.90
N GLY A 98 20.74 -6.74 16.96
CA GLY A 98 20.04 -5.98 18.00
C GLY A 98 20.33 -4.49 17.95
N THR A 99 20.50 -3.93 16.74
CA THR A 99 20.86 -2.52 16.52
C THR A 99 19.96 -1.85 15.49
N VAL A 100 20.04 -0.52 15.44
CA VAL A 100 19.56 0.31 14.33
C VAL A 100 20.74 1.08 13.76
N SER A 101 20.97 0.94 12.46
CA SER A 101 21.90 1.80 11.72
C SER A 101 21.24 3.12 11.37
N VAL A 102 21.90 4.21 11.65
CA VAL A 102 21.52 5.58 11.27
C VAL A 102 22.38 6.00 10.10
N ILE A 103 21.76 6.43 9.02
CA ILE A 103 22.42 6.76 7.76
C ILE A 103 22.08 8.19 7.36
N ASP A 104 23.10 9.01 7.09
CA ASP A 104 22.98 10.32 6.45
C ASP A 104 22.54 10.11 4.99
N THR A 105 21.35 10.57 4.63
CA THR A 105 20.75 10.33 3.30
C THR A 105 21.42 11.11 2.19
N GLN A 106 22.04 12.24 2.50
CA GLN A 106 22.73 13.08 1.52
C GLN A 106 24.11 12.54 1.15
N LYS A 107 24.81 11.98 2.14
CA LYS A 107 26.14 11.41 1.94
C LYS A 107 26.13 9.93 1.60
N LEU A 108 25.00 9.24 1.89
CA LEU A 108 24.88 7.79 1.85
C LEU A 108 25.94 7.10 2.75
N GLU A 109 26.14 7.64 3.94
CA GLU A 109 27.09 7.16 4.92
C GLU A 109 26.41 6.80 6.24
N LYS A 110 26.79 5.67 6.81
CA LYS A 110 26.34 5.29 8.14
C LYS A 110 27.05 6.15 9.18
N VAL A 111 26.26 6.86 10.01
CA VAL A 111 26.77 7.77 11.04
C VAL A 111 26.76 7.17 12.44
N ALA A 112 25.89 6.20 12.71
CA ALA A 112 25.81 5.52 13.99
C ALA A 112 25.17 4.13 13.87
N ASP A 113 25.51 3.24 14.82
CA ASP A 113 24.74 2.05 15.16
C ASP A 113 24.27 2.19 16.61
N VAL A 114 22.96 2.18 16.82
CA VAL A 114 22.35 2.35 18.14
C VAL A 114 21.86 0.99 18.65
N SER A 115 22.34 0.57 19.83
CA SER A 115 21.86 -0.65 20.47
C SER A 115 20.41 -0.52 20.90
N THR A 116 19.60 -1.48 20.48
CA THR A 116 18.18 -1.61 20.83
C THR A 116 17.97 -2.83 21.73
N GLY A 117 16.83 -3.47 21.66
CA GLY A 117 16.61 -4.76 22.31
C GLY A 117 16.93 -5.94 21.40
N GLU A 118 16.47 -7.10 21.79
CA GLU A 118 16.72 -8.36 21.10
C GLU A 118 15.84 -8.43 19.83
N ARG A 119 16.46 -8.54 18.65
CA ARG A 119 15.78 -8.70 17.37
C ARG A 119 14.78 -7.57 17.07
N PRO A 120 15.24 -6.36 16.73
CA PRO A 120 14.36 -5.26 16.36
C PRO A 120 13.55 -5.63 15.09
N VAL A 121 12.22 -5.55 15.21
CA VAL A 121 11.25 -5.97 14.17
C VAL A 121 10.53 -4.80 13.52
N ALA A 122 10.64 -3.60 14.09
CA ALA A 122 10.04 -2.40 13.52
C ALA A 122 10.79 -1.15 13.96
N VAL A 123 10.85 -0.16 13.08
CA VAL A 123 11.33 1.19 13.36
C VAL A 123 10.35 2.20 12.79
N ARG A 124 9.99 3.22 13.59
CA ARG A 124 9.09 4.30 13.19
C ARG A 124 9.60 5.62 13.73
N PHE A 125 9.37 6.69 12.99
CA PHE A 125 9.64 8.06 13.43
C PHE A 125 8.32 8.78 13.72
N SER A 126 8.21 9.42 14.86
CA SER A 126 7.08 10.29 15.21
C SER A 126 7.49 11.74 15.05
N GLU A 127 6.81 12.44 14.14
CA GLU A 127 7.01 13.88 13.95
C GLU A 127 6.58 14.67 15.21
N LEU A 128 5.53 14.21 15.91
CA LEU A 128 5.01 14.89 17.09
C LEU A 128 6.00 14.89 18.25
N SER A 129 6.69 13.77 18.49
CA SER A 129 7.66 13.63 19.58
C SER A 129 9.10 13.85 19.12
N GLU A 130 9.32 14.06 17.80
CA GLU A 130 10.64 14.16 17.15
C GLU A 130 11.58 13.02 17.57
N SER A 131 11.03 11.79 17.66
CA SER A 131 11.76 10.64 18.19
C SER A 131 11.56 9.39 17.33
N VAL A 132 12.56 8.53 17.36
CA VAL A 132 12.54 7.21 16.73
C VAL A 132 12.12 6.17 17.77
N TYR A 133 11.21 5.31 17.38
CA TYR A 133 10.72 4.18 18.18
C TYR A 133 11.09 2.88 17.49
N VAL A 134 11.84 2.05 18.21
CA VAL A 134 12.31 0.74 17.71
C VAL A 134 11.73 -0.34 18.61
N ALA A 135 10.85 -1.16 18.05
CA ALA A 135 10.26 -2.28 18.75
C ALA A 135 11.03 -3.57 18.47
N ASP A 136 11.27 -4.37 19.49
CA ASP A 136 11.97 -5.63 19.40
C ASP A 136 11.10 -6.84 19.80
N LEU A 137 11.49 -8.02 19.36
CA LEU A 137 10.79 -9.27 19.63
C LEU A 137 10.81 -9.60 21.16
N GLY A 138 11.82 -9.14 21.90
CA GLY A 138 11.90 -9.28 23.35
C GLY A 138 10.83 -8.53 24.11
N GLY A 139 10.17 -7.55 23.45
CA GLY A 139 9.06 -6.78 24.02
C GLY A 139 9.41 -5.39 24.50
N THR A 140 10.58 -4.89 24.10
CA THR A 140 11.00 -3.54 24.44
C THR A 140 10.77 -2.60 23.26
N VAL A 141 10.30 -1.40 23.54
CA VAL A 141 10.34 -0.27 22.60
C VAL A 141 11.46 0.67 23.05
N THR A 142 12.51 0.73 22.24
CA THR A 142 13.64 1.65 22.47
C THR A 142 13.36 2.98 21.79
N ILE A 143 13.50 4.08 22.52
CA ILE A 143 13.27 5.44 22.06
C ILE A 143 14.63 6.10 21.84
N ILE A 144 14.85 6.58 20.62
CA ILE A 144 16.10 7.23 20.19
C ILE A 144 15.76 8.67 19.81
N ARG A 145 16.52 9.61 20.31
CA ARG A 145 16.38 11.02 19.93
C ARG A 145 17.40 11.38 18.87
N PRO A 146 16.98 12.06 17.78
CA PRO A 146 17.89 12.63 16.81
C PRO A 146 18.89 13.60 17.46
N GLY A 147 20.07 13.68 16.84
CA GLY A 147 21.15 14.57 17.27
C GLY A 147 22.36 13.79 17.78
N ASP A 148 22.30 13.20 18.95
CA ASP A 148 23.37 12.36 19.51
C ASP A 148 23.20 10.87 19.15
N TRP A 149 22.07 10.48 18.61
CA TRP A 149 21.73 9.11 18.23
C TRP A 149 21.97 8.09 19.35
N THR A 150 21.48 8.42 20.53
CA THR A 150 21.55 7.54 21.70
C THR A 150 20.18 7.04 22.12
N ALA A 151 20.13 5.86 22.73
CA ALA A 151 18.91 5.33 23.31
C ALA A 151 18.55 6.15 24.56
N ALA A 152 17.55 7.03 24.44
CA ALA A 152 17.11 7.91 25.52
C ALA A 152 16.26 7.17 26.57
N ARG A 153 15.48 6.18 26.14
CA ARG A 153 14.59 5.40 27.02
C ARG A 153 14.27 4.04 26.41
N ARG A 154 13.90 3.11 27.29
CA ARG A 154 13.35 1.79 26.91
C ARG A 154 12.05 1.56 27.69
N VAL A 155 11.01 1.12 26.96
CA VAL A 155 9.70 0.84 27.52
C VAL A 155 9.39 -0.64 27.36
N ASP A 156 9.15 -1.33 28.45
CA ASP A 156 8.73 -2.74 28.45
C ASP A 156 7.22 -2.81 28.15
N THR A 157 6.87 -3.43 27.04
CA THR A 157 5.49 -3.67 26.63
C THR A 157 5.05 -5.11 26.89
N GLY A 158 6.00 -6.00 27.17
CA GLY A 158 5.85 -7.46 27.24
C GLY A 158 6.26 -8.15 25.93
N ALA A 159 6.78 -9.36 26.04
CA ALA A 159 7.43 -10.10 24.94
C ALA A 159 6.53 -10.40 23.75
N GLY A 160 7.16 -10.63 22.61
CA GLY A 160 6.53 -11.15 21.39
C GLY A 160 5.97 -10.09 20.45
N ILE A 161 6.56 -8.88 20.43
CA ILE A 161 6.16 -7.86 19.43
C ILE A 161 6.53 -8.38 18.04
N ALA A 162 5.53 -8.52 17.18
CA ALA A 162 5.73 -8.91 15.77
C ALA A 162 5.48 -7.74 14.80
N ALA A 163 4.78 -6.70 15.24
CA ALA A 163 4.56 -5.48 14.47
C ALA A 163 4.42 -4.27 15.41
N PHE A 164 4.90 -3.13 14.97
CA PHE A 164 4.75 -1.86 15.66
C PHE A 164 4.46 -0.75 14.65
N GLU A 165 3.40 0.01 14.89
CA GLU A 165 2.97 1.11 14.03
C GLU A 165 2.56 2.32 14.89
N LEU A 166 2.65 3.51 14.27
CA LEU A 166 2.15 4.75 14.86
C LEU A 166 0.79 5.10 14.27
N ASP A 167 -0.08 5.68 15.08
CA ASP A 167 -1.31 6.29 14.57
C ASP A 167 -0.98 7.55 13.71
N PRO A 168 -1.90 8.00 12.85
CA PRO A 168 -1.67 9.18 11.99
C PRO A 168 -1.34 10.47 12.74
N SER A 169 -1.76 10.61 14.00
CA SER A 169 -1.41 11.78 14.81
C SER A 169 0.02 11.74 15.35
N GLY A 170 0.69 10.59 15.27
CA GLY A 170 2.01 10.37 15.87
C GLY A 170 2.02 10.33 17.40
N ARG A 171 0.84 10.31 18.05
CA ARG A 171 0.73 10.28 19.52
C ARG A 171 0.76 8.87 20.10
N TRP A 172 0.19 7.92 19.39
CA TRP A 172 0.00 6.55 19.88
C TRP A 172 0.83 5.55 19.09
N GLY A 173 1.55 4.70 19.81
CA GLY A 173 2.26 3.55 19.24
C GLY A 173 1.53 2.26 19.57
N PHE A 174 1.37 1.36 18.58
CA PHE A 174 0.67 0.09 18.72
C PHE A 174 1.63 -1.06 18.51
N ALA A 175 1.80 -1.89 19.53
CA ALA A 175 2.66 -3.07 19.50
C ALA A 175 1.80 -4.34 19.48
N ALA A 176 1.82 -5.09 18.37
CA ALA A 176 1.13 -6.36 18.24
C ALA A 176 1.97 -7.47 18.86
N GLN A 177 1.48 -8.08 19.92
CA GLN A 177 2.10 -9.22 20.61
C GLN A 177 1.43 -10.52 20.17
N THR A 178 1.86 -11.00 18.99
CA THR A 178 1.22 -12.12 18.28
C THR A 178 1.12 -13.40 19.12
N GLY A 179 2.15 -13.70 19.92
CA GLY A 179 2.16 -14.90 20.77
C GLY A 179 1.37 -14.76 22.08
N ALA A 180 0.93 -13.52 22.41
CA ALA A 180 0.18 -13.22 23.63
C ALA A 180 -1.27 -12.77 23.36
N ASP A 181 -1.71 -12.81 22.08
CA ASP A 181 -3.05 -12.42 21.64
C ASP A 181 -3.46 -11.02 22.14
N ARG A 182 -2.51 -10.08 22.12
CA ARG A 182 -2.63 -8.78 22.77
C ARG A 182 -2.01 -7.67 21.94
N VAL A 183 -2.52 -6.44 22.14
CA VAL A 183 -1.90 -5.21 21.66
C VAL A 183 -1.58 -4.31 22.85
N ALA A 184 -0.32 -3.89 22.96
CA ALA A 184 0.07 -2.82 23.87
C ALA A 184 0.00 -1.48 23.13
N VAL A 185 -0.64 -0.48 23.75
CA VAL A 185 -0.73 0.89 23.21
C VAL A 185 0.13 1.80 24.08
N LEU A 186 1.07 2.49 23.45
CA LEU A 186 1.99 3.43 24.09
C LEU A 186 1.48 4.86 23.87
N ASP A 187 1.50 5.67 24.92
CA ASP A 187 1.40 7.13 24.84
C ASP A 187 2.81 7.69 24.62
N LEU A 188 3.09 8.13 23.40
CA LEU A 188 4.42 8.62 22.99
C LEU A 188 4.73 10.00 23.57
N SER A 189 3.73 10.74 24.06
CA SER A 189 3.95 11.98 24.81
C SER A 189 4.51 11.75 26.21
N ARG A 190 4.38 10.51 26.73
CA ARG A 190 4.84 10.10 28.05
C ARG A 190 5.89 9.01 28.01
N ASP A 191 6.15 8.46 26.84
CA ASP A 191 6.99 7.30 26.65
C ASP A 191 6.61 6.13 27.58
N ALA A 192 5.33 5.80 27.62
CA ALA A 192 4.80 4.80 28.55
C ALA A 192 3.65 4.00 27.94
N VAL A 193 3.49 2.75 28.39
CA VAL A 193 2.32 1.94 28.03
C VAL A 193 1.08 2.54 28.68
N ALA A 194 0.10 2.93 27.86
CA ALA A 194 -1.19 3.46 28.29
C ALA A 194 -2.23 2.34 28.46
N HIS A 195 -2.28 1.42 27.49
CA HIS A 195 -3.26 0.34 27.48
C HIS A 195 -2.61 -1.00 27.12
N ARG A 196 -3.18 -2.08 27.64
CA ARG A 196 -2.94 -3.46 27.21
C ARG A 196 -4.28 -4.08 26.88
N LEU A 197 -4.52 -4.33 25.59
CA LEU A 197 -5.80 -4.78 25.07
C LEU A 197 -5.70 -6.26 24.70
N GLU A 198 -6.46 -7.10 25.38
CA GLU A 198 -6.63 -8.50 25.00
C GLU A 198 -7.55 -8.54 23.77
N LEU A 199 -7.07 -9.08 22.67
CA LEU A 199 -7.76 -9.08 21.39
C LEU A 199 -7.93 -10.50 20.85
N GLY A 200 -8.35 -10.61 19.59
CA GLY A 200 -8.43 -11.88 18.90
C GLY A 200 -7.05 -12.51 18.64
N SER A 201 -7.05 -13.75 18.22
CA SER A 201 -5.85 -14.58 18.11
C SER A 201 -4.83 -14.06 17.09
N LYS A 202 -3.59 -13.91 17.53
CA LYS A 202 -2.41 -13.60 16.73
C LYS A 202 -2.50 -12.24 15.98
N PRO A 203 -2.60 -11.10 16.67
CA PRO A 203 -2.52 -9.79 16.02
C PRO A 203 -1.18 -9.62 15.32
N PHE A 204 -1.16 -9.04 14.07
CA PHE A 204 0.07 -9.00 13.28
C PHE A 204 0.22 -7.78 12.35
N GLN A 205 -0.85 -7.06 12.02
CA GLN A 205 -0.80 -5.87 11.17
C GLN A 205 -1.79 -4.82 11.64
N PHE A 206 -1.47 -3.56 11.35
CA PHE A 206 -2.30 -2.41 11.65
C PHE A 206 -2.62 -1.62 10.38
N ALA A 207 -3.78 -0.98 10.38
CA ALA A 207 -4.13 0.13 9.50
C ALA A 207 -4.89 1.17 10.31
N PHE A 208 -4.90 2.41 9.83
CA PHE A 208 -5.51 3.52 10.58
C PHE A 208 -6.41 4.34 9.68
N THR A 209 -7.54 4.73 10.23
CA THR A 209 -8.31 5.88 9.79
C THR A 209 -8.19 6.99 10.83
N ASP A 210 -8.84 8.12 10.64
CA ASP A 210 -8.85 9.19 11.64
C ASP A 210 -9.55 8.76 12.95
N THR A 211 -10.39 7.72 12.90
CA THR A 211 -11.26 7.29 14.00
C THR A 211 -10.77 6.01 14.69
N TYR A 212 -10.25 5.04 13.92
CA TYR A 212 -9.92 3.71 14.42
C TYR A 212 -8.52 3.24 14.04
N ALA A 213 -7.90 2.48 14.94
CA ALA A 213 -6.85 1.54 14.60
C ALA A 213 -7.48 0.18 14.31
N TYR A 214 -7.24 -0.34 13.11
CA TYR A 214 -7.65 -1.67 12.67
C TYR A 214 -6.54 -2.66 12.95
N VAL A 215 -6.86 -3.73 13.64
CA VAL A 215 -5.91 -4.79 13.98
C VAL A 215 -6.28 -6.06 13.22
N ARG A 216 -5.40 -6.50 12.33
CA ARG A 216 -5.52 -7.78 11.63
C ARG A 216 -4.94 -8.90 12.47
N HIS A 217 -5.56 -10.06 12.36
CA HIS A 217 -5.17 -11.28 13.06
C HIS A 217 -4.81 -12.39 12.10
N LEU A 218 -3.84 -13.22 12.46
CA LEU A 218 -3.53 -14.44 11.71
C LEU A 218 -4.50 -15.58 12.07
N GLY A 219 -4.82 -15.74 13.36
CA GLY A 219 -5.59 -16.87 13.87
C GLY A 219 -7.11 -16.74 13.76
N THR A 220 -7.61 -15.61 13.28
CA THR A 220 -9.05 -15.39 13.05
C THR A 220 -9.29 -14.51 11.83
N ALA A 221 -10.46 -14.65 11.20
CA ALA A 221 -10.92 -13.73 10.15
C ALA A 221 -11.46 -12.41 10.72
N GLU A 222 -11.55 -12.25 12.04
CA GLU A 222 -11.95 -11.02 12.69
C GLU A 222 -10.87 -9.95 12.59
N VAL A 223 -11.29 -8.71 12.39
CA VAL A 223 -10.48 -7.49 12.49
C VAL A 223 -11.01 -6.71 13.68
N ASN A 224 -10.14 -6.37 14.62
CA ASN A 224 -10.54 -5.53 15.74
C ASN A 224 -10.35 -4.05 15.42
N LEU A 225 -11.31 -3.23 15.82
CA LEU A 225 -11.33 -1.78 15.69
C LEU A 225 -11.15 -1.15 17.07
N ILE A 226 -10.04 -0.46 17.26
CA ILE A 226 -9.71 0.26 18.51
C ILE A 226 -10.02 1.74 18.28
N PRO A 227 -10.99 2.35 18.99
CA PRO A 227 -11.34 3.75 18.78
C PRO A 227 -10.25 4.67 19.31
N LEU A 228 -9.57 5.39 18.42
CA LEU A 228 -8.47 6.30 18.76
C LEU A 228 -8.85 7.40 19.78
N PRO A 229 -10.04 8.04 19.69
CA PRO A 229 -10.44 9.06 20.66
C PRO A 229 -10.56 8.57 22.10
N GLN A 230 -10.80 7.26 22.31
CA GLN A 230 -10.94 6.70 23.66
C GLN A 230 -9.59 6.47 24.36
N LEU A 231 -8.48 6.42 23.62
CA LEU A 231 -7.16 6.14 24.18
C LEU A 231 -6.66 7.21 25.14
N ALA A 232 -7.09 8.45 25.00
CA ALA A 232 -6.73 9.54 25.91
C ALA A 232 -7.51 9.50 27.25
N GLY A 233 -8.60 8.74 27.30
CA GLY A 233 -9.46 8.59 28.46
C GLY A 233 -8.88 7.65 29.54
N ARG A 234 -9.55 7.65 30.70
CA ARG A 234 -9.28 6.69 31.79
C ARG A 234 -10.25 5.51 31.79
N GLU A 235 -11.20 5.51 30.85
CA GLU A 235 -12.22 4.48 30.73
C GLU A 235 -11.70 3.27 29.97
N THR A 236 -12.42 2.17 30.04
CA THR A 236 -12.12 0.98 29.27
C THR A 236 -12.31 1.28 27.78
N VAL A 237 -11.31 0.96 26.98
CA VAL A 237 -11.36 1.12 25.52
C VAL A 237 -12.35 0.12 24.94
N GLY A 238 -13.37 0.61 24.24
CA GLY A 238 -14.41 -0.21 23.61
C GLY A 238 -13.96 -0.78 22.28
N VAL A 239 -13.31 -1.94 22.30
CA VAL A 239 -12.86 -2.62 21.06
C VAL A 239 -14.05 -3.30 20.39
N GLN A 240 -14.18 -3.12 19.06
CA GLN A 240 -15.19 -3.76 18.23
C GLN A 240 -14.54 -4.83 17.34
N GLY A 241 -15.22 -5.95 17.12
CA GLY A 241 -14.79 -6.99 16.19
C GLY A 241 -15.68 -7.03 14.96
N VAL A 242 -15.08 -7.08 13.77
CA VAL A 242 -15.77 -7.23 12.49
C VAL A 242 -15.13 -8.38 11.72
N VAL A 243 -15.94 -9.29 11.22
CA VAL A 243 -15.45 -10.50 10.53
C VAL A 243 -15.23 -10.21 9.04
N PHE A 244 -13.98 -10.37 8.56
CA PHE A 244 -13.57 -10.20 7.17
C PHE A 244 -13.26 -11.56 6.54
N GLY A 245 -14.29 -12.38 6.38
CA GLY A 245 -14.19 -13.69 5.73
C GLY A 245 -14.63 -14.85 6.58
N ASN A 246 -14.44 -16.07 6.03
CA ASN A 246 -14.83 -17.31 6.66
C ASN A 246 -13.64 -18.10 7.22
N LEU A 247 -12.44 -17.81 6.75
CA LEU A 247 -11.22 -18.53 7.08
C LEU A 247 -10.20 -17.60 7.73
N ALA A 248 -9.50 -18.09 8.74
CA ALA A 248 -8.39 -17.38 9.34
C ALA A 248 -7.23 -17.24 8.33
N PRO A 249 -6.56 -16.06 8.24
CA PRO A 249 -5.46 -15.85 7.29
C PRO A 249 -4.32 -16.87 7.39
N GLU A 250 -4.02 -17.43 8.58
CA GLU A 250 -2.98 -18.43 8.79
C GLU A 250 -3.27 -19.79 8.12
N GLN A 251 -4.49 -20.03 7.68
CA GLN A 251 -4.82 -21.23 6.87
C GLN A 251 -4.20 -21.17 5.48
N TYR A 252 -3.70 -20.00 5.08
CA TYR A 252 -2.79 -19.87 3.95
C TYR A 252 -1.34 -19.95 4.44
N PRO A 253 -0.51 -20.89 3.91
CA PRO A 253 0.78 -21.24 4.52
C PRO A 253 1.89 -20.18 4.38
N TYR A 254 1.64 -19.11 3.64
CA TYR A 254 2.65 -18.07 3.37
C TYR A 254 2.14 -16.71 3.83
N PRO A 255 2.40 -16.29 5.09
CA PRO A 255 2.06 -14.95 5.54
C PRO A 255 2.74 -13.91 4.65
N THR A 256 2.04 -12.83 4.39
CA THR A 256 2.55 -11.76 3.53
C THR A 256 3.33 -10.75 4.35
N ALA A 257 4.47 -10.31 3.82
CA ALA A 257 5.22 -9.20 4.39
C ALA A 257 4.58 -7.84 4.08
N ALA A 258 3.82 -7.76 2.98
CA ALA A 258 3.12 -6.54 2.59
C ALA A 258 1.80 -6.37 3.36
N SER A 259 1.32 -5.12 3.48
CA SER A 259 0.06 -4.84 4.19
C SER A 259 -1.13 -5.50 3.51
N SER A 260 -1.86 -6.29 4.26
CA SER A 260 -3.10 -6.93 3.81
C SER A 260 -4.35 -6.11 4.13
N ILE A 261 -4.21 -4.94 4.74
CA ILE A 261 -5.29 -4.00 5.03
C ILE A 261 -4.83 -2.57 4.73
N SER A 262 -5.70 -1.77 4.13
CA SER A 262 -5.41 -0.38 3.76
C SER A 262 -6.66 0.48 3.83
N PRO A 263 -6.58 1.72 4.39
CA PRO A 263 -7.65 2.68 4.26
C PRO A 263 -7.83 3.08 2.78
N THR A 264 -9.07 3.40 2.38
CA THR A 264 -9.40 3.67 0.97
C THR A 264 -9.26 5.14 0.57
N GLY A 265 -9.00 6.05 1.49
CA GLY A 265 -9.09 7.50 1.27
C GLY A 265 -10.52 8.06 1.36
N GLU A 266 -11.55 7.22 1.32
CA GLU A 266 -12.90 7.59 1.71
C GLU A 266 -12.99 7.62 3.24
N TYR A 267 -13.79 8.56 3.77
CA TYR A 267 -13.95 8.69 5.22
C TYR A 267 -14.43 7.39 5.85
N GLY A 268 -13.62 6.84 6.76
CA GLY A 268 -13.98 5.66 7.53
C GLY A 268 -14.09 4.35 6.74
N ALA A 269 -13.46 4.21 5.57
CA ALA A 269 -13.49 2.99 4.80
C ALA A 269 -12.14 2.30 4.69
N VAL A 270 -12.12 0.97 4.70
CA VAL A 270 -10.92 0.14 4.54
C VAL A 270 -11.18 -1.05 3.60
N MET A 271 -10.13 -1.48 2.93
CA MET A 271 -10.10 -2.75 2.21
C MET A 271 -9.12 -3.72 2.89
N ALA A 272 -9.51 -4.98 2.96
CA ALA A 272 -8.66 -6.04 3.53
C ALA A 272 -8.66 -7.29 2.65
N ALA A 273 -7.45 -7.76 2.34
CA ALA A 273 -7.25 -9.02 1.63
C ALA A 273 -7.24 -10.19 2.61
N ASN A 274 -7.95 -11.26 2.29
CA ASN A 274 -7.85 -12.52 3.01
C ASN A 274 -7.31 -13.61 2.05
N PRO A 275 -6.06 -14.02 2.22
CA PRO A 275 -5.43 -14.99 1.32
C PRO A 275 -6.05 -16.38 1.41
N ALA A 276 -6.57 -16.79 2.57
CA ALA A 276 -7.20 -18.08 2.78
C ALA A 276 -8.55 -18.19 2.06
N ASP A 277 -9.34 -17.12 2.08
CA ASP A 277 -10.63 -17.04 1.37
C ASP A 277 -10.46 -16.70 -0.13
N ARG A 278 -9.30 -16.19 -0.53
CA ARG A 278 -9.05 -15.63 -1.88
C ARG A 278 -10.02 -14.49 -2.22
N MET A 279 -10.27 -13.62 -1.23
CA MET A 279 -11.20 -12.50 -1.32
C MET A 279 -10.55 -11.20 -0.84
N VAL A 280 -11.06 -10.08 -1.33
CA VAL A 280 -10.80 -8.75 -0.79
C VAL A 280 -12.12 -8.21 -0.27
N TYR A 281 -12.14 -7.75 0.98
CA TYR A 281 -13.31 -7.23 1.67
C TYR A 281 -13.27 -5.72 1.74
N TYR A 282 -14.42 -5.07 1.52
CA TYR A 282 -14.61 -3.62 1.68
C TYR A 282 -15.51 -3.36 2.89
N TYR A 283 -15.03 -2.56 3.82
CA TYR A 283 -15.73 -2.22 5.05
C TYR A 283 -15.80 -0.70 5.21
N MET A 284 -16.91 -0.21 5.73
CA MET A 284 -17.12 1.18 6.14
C MET A 284 -17.46 1.24 7.63
N GLU A 285 -16.89 2.20 8.34
CA GLU A 285 -17.12 2.42 9.76
C GLU A 285 -18.60 2.58 10.10
N GLY A 286 -19.00 2.05 11.26
CA GLY A 286 -20.41 2.01 11.68
C GLY A 286 -21.20 0.82 11.16
N MET A 287 -20.66 0.02 10.25
CA MET A 287 -21.32 -1.20 9.79
C MET A 287 -20.95 -2.38 10.69
N ILE A 288 -21.84 -3.37 10.79
CA ILE A 288 -21.62 -4.59 11.59
C ILE A 288 -20.84 -5.68 10.82
N ALA A 289 -20.72 -5.53 9.50
CA ALA A 289 -20.06 -6.45 8.59
C ALA A 289 -19.52 -5.69 7.36
N PRO A 290 -18.58 -6.28 6.59
CA PRO A 290 -18.15 -5.73 5.31
C PRO A 290 -19.34 -5.49 4.37
N MET A 291 -19.35 -4.35 3.69
CA MET A 291 -20.37 -3.96 2.72
C MET A 291 -20.24 -4.69 1.39
N GLY A 292 -19.04 -5.19 1.09
CA GLY A 292 -18.77 -5.89 -0.15
C GLY A 292 -17.58 -6.82 -0.04
N SER A 293 -17.52 -7.78 -0.95
CA SER A 293 -16.39 -8.67 -1.11
C SER A 293 -16.12 -8.90 -2.60
N TYR A 294 -14.84 -8.95 -2.96
CA TYR A 294 -14.38 -9.12 -4.33
C TYR A 294 -13.61 -10.42 -4.47
N SER A 295 -14.07 -11.27 -5.39
CA SER A 295 -13.35 -12.49 -5.73
C SER A 295 -12.08 -12.15 -6.50
N THR A 296 -10.98 -12.82 -6.17
CA THR A 296 -9.71 -12.70 -6.88
C THR A 296 -9.55 -13.74 -8.00
N TYR A 297 -10.64 -14.37 -8.39
CA TYR A 297 -10.69 -15.37 -9.47
C TYR A 297 -9.64 -16.47 -9.33
N GLY A 298 -9.53 -17.00 -8.10
CA GLY A 298 -8.59 -18.09 -7.77
C GLY A 298 -7.15 -17.64 -7.49
N ARG A 299 -6.81 -16.38 -7.68
CA ARG A 299 -5.52 -15.82 -7.26
C ARG A 299 -5.52 -15.59 -5.76
N VAL A 300 -4.35 -15.66 -5.15
CA VAL A 300 -4.19 -15.38 -3.71
C VAL A 300 -3.86 -13.90 -3.51
N PRO A 301 -4.74 -13.10 -2.89
CA PRO A 301 -4.45 -11.71 -2.61
C PRO A 301 -3.48 -11.61 -1.43
N LYS A 302 -2.26 -11.15 -1.69
CA LYS A 302 -1.20 -11.05 -0.67
C LYS A 302 -1.09 -9.68 -0.03
N ALA A 303 -1.57 -8.66 -0.72
CA ALA A 303 -1.53 -7.27 -0.26
C ALA A 303 -2.73 -6.51 -0.80
N VAL A 304 -3.04 -5.39 -0.14
CA VAL A 304 -4.00 -4.39 -0.62
C VAL A 304 -3.31 -3.04 -0.61
N GLY A 305 -3.38 -2.36 -1.74
CA GLY A 305 -2.96 -0.97 -1.88
C GLY A 305 -4.03 -0.17 -2.58
N ILE A 306 -4.21 1.07 -2.18
CA ILE A 306 -5.18 1.99 -2.76
C ILE A 306 -4.45 2.97 -3.67
N VAL A 307 -4.91 3.07 -4.90
CA VAL A 307 -4.47 4.10 -5.84
C VAL A 307 -5.51 5.19 -5.86
N ASP A 308 -5.23 6.27 -5.17
CA ASP A 308 -6.07 7.46 -5.18
C ASP A 308 -5.79 8.28 -6.45
N ARG A 309 -6.84 8.41 -7.27
CA ARG A 309 -6.85 9.21 -8.50
C ARG A 309 -7.69 10.48 -8.38
N SER A 310 -8.10 10.83 -7.16
CA SER A 310 -8.87 12.04 -6.92
C SER A 310 -8.09 13.31 -7.27
N VAL A 311 -8.82 14.38 -7.47
CA VAL A 311 -8.25 15.73 -7.63
C VAL A 311 -7.60 16.14 -6.32
N ARG A 312 -6.36 16.63 -6.38
CA ARG A 312 -5.61 17.09 -5.20
C ARG A 312 -5.20 18.54 -5.36
N GLU A 313 -5.26 19.27 -4.26
CA GLU A 313 -4.66 20.59 -4.17
C GLU A 313 -3.13 20.44 -4.17
N THR A 314 -2.49 21.03 -5.19
CA THR A 314 -1.02 20.97 -5.37
C THR A 314 -0.33 22.25 -4.91
N GLU A 315 -1.05 23.37 -4.96
CA GLU A 315 -0.69 24.68 -4.46
C GLU A 315 -1.97 25.35 -3.96
N PRO A 316 -1.92 26.33 -3.05
CA PRO A 316 -3.12 27.01 -2.56
C PRO A 316 -4.04 27.47 -3.70
N GLY A 317 -5.24 26.88 -3.79
CA GLY A 317 -6.23 27.13 -4.83
C GLY A 317 -5.98 26.46 -6.17
N VAL A 318 -4.91 25.66 -6.32
CA VAL A 318 -4.59 24.92 -7.56
C VAL A 318 -4.85 23.43 -7.35
N TYR A 319 -5.79 22.90 -8.10
CA TYR A 319 -6.19 21.49 -8.04
C TYR A 319 -5.73 20.76 -9.29
N ALA A 320 -5.12 19.59 -9.13
CA ALA A 320 -4.63 18.77 -10.21
C ALA A 320 -5.16 17.33 -10.11
N ALA A 321 -5.50 16.77 -11.25
CA ALA A 321 -5.73 15.34 -11.44
C ALA A 321 -5.04 14.88 -12.71
N ARG A 322 -4.69 13.60 -12.79
CA ARG A 322 -4.15 12.98 -14.00
C ARG A 322 -5.08 11.84 -14.40
N PHE A 323 -5.44 11.83 -15.66
CA PHE A 323 -6.18 10.73 -16.26
C PHE A 323 -5.62 10.45 -17.65
N ARG A 324 -5.82 9.23 -18.12
CA ARG A 324 -5.45 8.82 -19.46
C ARG A 324 -6.59 9.15 -20.41
N VAL A 325 -6.24 9.70 -21.56
CA VAL A 325 -7.15 9.92 -22.67
C VAL A 325 -7.08 8.67 -23.57
N PRO A 326 -8.17 7.90 -23.71
CA PRO A 326 -8.12 6.61 -24.40
C PRO A 326 -8.05 6.71 -25.93
N SER A 327 -8.47 7.84 -26.50
CA SER A 327 -8.45 8.06 -27.96
C SER A 327 -8.28 9.54 -28.26
N ASP A 328 -7.97 9.90 -29.49
CA ASP A 328 -8.08 11.26 -29.98
C ASP A 328 -9.55 11.69 -30.10
N GLY A 329 -9.79 13.00 -30.05
CA GLY A 329 -11.11 13.57 -30.11
C GLY A 329 -11.32 14.73 -29.15
N GLU A 330 -12.54 15.27 -29.10
CA GLU A 330 -12.94 16.32 -28.19
C GLU A 330 -13.50 15.72 -26.91
N TYR A 331 -13.02 16.19 -25.76
CA TYR A 331 -13.41 15.73 -24.44
C TYR A 331 -14.03 16.84 -23.62
N ASP A 332 -15.20 16.57 -23.05
CA ASP A 332 -15.82 17.41 -22.04
C ASP A 332 -15.39 16.99 -20.65
N VAL A 333 -14.81 17.92 -19.90
CA VAL A 333 -14.44 17.72 -18.51
C VAL A 333 -15.41 18.46 -17.61
N SER A 334 -16.16 17.74 -16.80
CA SER A 334 -17.06 18.32 -15.80
C SER A 334 -16.35 18.38 -14.46
N PHE A 335 -16.22 19.58 -13.92
CA PHE A 335 -15.80 19.81 -12.54
C PHE A 335 -17.05 20.00 -11.67
N LEU A 336 -17.17 19.18 -10.64
CA LEU A 336 -18.27 19.24 -9.70
C LEU A 336 -17.73 19.44 -8.28
N LEU A 337 -18.18 20.49 -7.60
CA LEU A 337 -17.95 20.72 -6.18
C LEU A 337 -19.30 20.64 -5.45
N ASP A 338 -19.37 19.84 -4.39
CA ASP A 338 -20.62 19.60 -3.67
C ASP A 338 -20.95 20.70 -2.65
N THR A 339 -19.91 21.31 -2.04
CA THR A 339 -20.11 22.37 -1.04
C THR A 339 -19.09 23.50 -1.17
N PRO A 340 -19.46 24.70 -1.67
CA PRO A 340 -20.74 25.03 -2.29
C PRO A 340 -20.98 24.26 -3.59
N LEU A 341 -22.24 24.03 -3.96
CA LEU A 341 -22.51 23.34 -5.23
C LEU A 341 -22.05 24.23 -6.40
N ILE A 342 -21.03 23.78 -7.07
CA ILE A 342 -20.46 24.41 -8.27
C ILE A 342 -20.37 23.34 -9.35
N ASP A 343 -20.93 23.64 -10.50
CA ASP A 343 -20.81 22.86 -11.72
C ASP A 343 -20.13 23.70 -12.78
N HIS A 344 -19.03 23.21 -13.31
CA HIS A 344 -18.27 23.89 -14.36
C HIS A 344 -17.74 22.87 -15.36
N CYS A 345 -17.96 23.14 -16.64
CA CYS A 345 -17.47 22.30 -17.73
C CYS A 345 -16.47 23.06 -18.59
N PHE A 346 -15.44 22.37 -19.04
CA PHE A 346 -14.52 22.87 -20.06
C PHE A 346 -14.17 21.71 -21.02
N THR A 347 -13.79 22.09 -22.23
CA THR A 347 -13.43 21.14 -23.28
C THR A 347 -11.93 21.19 -23.56
N PHE A 348 -11.37 20.07 -23.97
CA PHE A 348 -10.06 20.01 -24.59
C PHE A 348 -10.07 18.99 -25.74
N THR A 349 -9.17 19.14 -26.69
CA THR A 349 -9.02 18.24 -27.81
C THR A 349 -7.77 17.38 -27.61
N ALA A 350 -7.96 16.07 -27.58
CA ALA A 350 -6.86 15.12 -27.65
C ALA A 350 -6.47 14.93 -29.12
N VAL A 351 -5.18 14.93 -29.40
CA VAL A 351 -4.64 14.67 -30.73
C VAL A 351 -3.90 13.35 -30.72
N SER A 352 -3.98 12.62 -31.83
CA SER A 352 -3.22 11.37 -31.99
C SER A 352 -1.74 11.63 -31.86
N ASP A 353 -1.06 10.80 -31.06
CA ASP A 353 0.39 10.80 -30.99
C ASP A 353 0.95 10.02 -32.19
N PRO A 354 1.71 10.67 -33.09
CA PRO A 354 2.26 9.99 -34.27
C PRO A 354 3.14 8.78 -33.94
N ASP A 355 3.82 8.80 -32.78
CA ASP A 355 4.68 7.71 -32.34
C ASP A 355 3.87 6.51 -31.82
N LEU A 356 2.69 6.76 -31.24
CA LEU A 356 1.75 5.71 -30.82
C LEU A 356 1.03 5.11 -32.04
N VAL A 357 0.66 5.92 -33.02
CA VAL A 357 0.03 5.45 -34.25
C VAL A 357 1.00 4.59 -35.06
N ALA A 358 2.28 4.93 -35.11
CA ALA A 358 3.31 4.14 -35.77
C ALA A 358 3.55 2.75 -35.11
N ASN A 359 3.24 2.62 -33.83
CA ASN A 359 3.35 1.36 -33.09
C ASN A 359 2.03 0.57 -33.01
N ALA A 360 0.91 1.14 -33.48
CA ALA A 360 -0.39 0.49 -33.52
C ALA A 360 -0.55 -0.37 -34.83
N GLU A 361 0.43 -1.23 -35.11
CA GLU A 361 0.33 -2.18 -36.23
C GLU A 361 -0.83 -3.19 -36.08
N ASP A 362 -1.50 -3.23 -34.91
CA ASP A 362 -2.60 -4.13 -34.55
C ASP A 362 -3.95 -3.42 -34.33
N GLY A 363 -4.10 -2.16 -34.71
CA GLY A 363 -5.38 -1.46 -34.65
C GLY A 363 -6.43 -2.12 -35.56
N VAL A 364 -7.62 -2.43 -34.98
CA VAL A 364 -8.74 -2.98 -35.76
C VAL A 364 -9.94 -2.04 -35.69
N GLU A 365 -10.62 -1.90 -36.84
CA GLU A 365 -11.91 -1.22 -36.90
C GLU A 365 -13.03 -2.24 -37.00
N ILE A 366 -14.14 -1.95 -36.33
CA ILE A 366 -15.32 -2.81 -36.32
C ILE A 366 -16.49 -2.06 -36.94
N GLU A 367 -16.99 -2.55 -38.06
CA GLU A 367 -18.16 -2.01 -38.69
C GLU A 367 -19.37 -2.94 -38.50
N TYR A 368 -20.46 -2.37 -37.99
CA TYR A 368 -21.71 -3.10 -37.76
C TYR A 368 -22.52 -3.19 -39.06
N LEU A 369 -22.79 -4.41 -39.55
CA LEU A 369 -23.39 -4.68 -40.84
C LEU A 369 -24.90 -4.86 -40.88
N ASN A 370 -25.58 -4.92 -39.71
CA ASN A 370 -27.02 -5.14 -39.70
C ASN A 370 -27.78 -3.87 -40.15
N ALA A 371 -28.61 -4.00 -41.12
CA ALA A 371 -29.50 -2.93 -41.57
C ALA A 371 -30.67 -2.68 -40.61
N GLU A 372 -31.18 -3.74 -40.00
CA GLU A 372 -32.27 -3.68 -39.03
C GLU A 372 -31.71 -3.54 -37.63
N ARG A 373 -32.21 -2.57 -36.89
CA ARG A 373 -31.79 -2.28 -35.48
C ARG A 373 -32.87 -2.60 -34.45
N GLU A 374 -33.95 -3.22 -34.88
CA GLU A 374 -35.06 -3.63 -34.03
C GLU A 374 -35.25 -5.14 -34.08
N CYS A 375 -35.39 -5.76 -32.93
CA CYS A 375 -35.65 -7.19 -32.79
C CYS A 375 -36.80 -7.39 -31.80
N PRO A 376 -37.82 -8.19 -32.16
CA PRO A 376 -38.89 -8.54 -31.24
C PRO A 376 -38.36 -9.29 -30.02
N VAL A 377 -38.96 -9.02 -28.86
CA VAL A 377 -38.58 -9.71 -27.62
C VAL A 377 -38.89 -11.19 -27.74
N GLY A 378 -37.85 -12.02 -27.46
CA GLY A 378 -37.97 -13.48 -27.52
C GLY A 378 -37.52 -14.10 -28.84
N GLU A 379 -37.15 -13.29 -29.83
CA GLU A 379 -36.57 -13.77 -31.09
C GLU A 379 -35.05 -13.73 -31.09
N SER A 380 -34.45 -14.58 -31.95
CA SER A 380 -32.98 -14.59 -32.15
C SER A 380 -32.60 -13.51 -33.16
N TYR A 381 -31.70 -12.63 -32.78
CA TYR A 381 -31.20 -11.57 -33.65
C TYR A 381 -29.73 -11.82 -34.03
N PRO A 382 -29.43 -12.04 -35.30
CA PRO A 382 -28.04 -12.25 -35.76
C PRO A 382 -27.29 -10.93 -35.73
N ILE A 383 -26.21 -10.85 -35.01
CA ILE A 383 -25.28 -9.70 -34.98
C ILE A 383 -24.21 -10.00 -36.03
N ARG A 384 -24.03 -9.08 -36.96
CA ARG A 384 -23.01 -9.16 -38.03
C ARG A 384 -22.13 -7.92 -37.99
N PHE A 385 -20.85 -8.12 -38.03
CA PHE A 385 -19.85 -7.05 -38.12
C PHE A 385 -18.63 -7.52 -38.94
N THR A 386 -17.95 -6.57 -39.52
CA THR A 386 -16.61 -6.76 -40.08
C THR A 386 -15.58 -6.24 -39.11
N VAL A 387 -14.44 -6.89 -39.13
CA VAL A 387 -13.25 -6.42 -38.43
C VAL A 387 -12.18 -6.24 -39.51
N THR A 388 -11.68 -5.01 -39.60
CA THR A 388 -10.62 -4.66 -40.58
C THR A 388 -9.43 -4.09 -39.81
N ARG A 389 -8.24 -4.19 -40.38
CA ARG A 389 -7.06 -3.53 -39.81
C ARG A 389 -7.11 -2.04 -40.15
N SER A 390 -6.89 -1.19 -39.16
CA SER A 390 -7.03 0.27 -39.28
C SER A 390 -6.01 0.90 -40.28
N PHE A 391 -4.92 0.21 -40.60
CA PHE A 391 -3.87 0.78 -41.45
C PHE A 391 -3.97 0.42 -42.92
N ASP A 392 -4.68 -0.65 -43.30
CA ASP A 392 -4.79 -1.11 -44.68
C ASP A 392 -6.18 -1.59 -45.11
N ASP A 393 -7.19 -1.42 -44.25
CA ASP A 393 -8.58 -1.87 -44.42
C ASP A 393 -8.73 -3.37 -44.73
N ALA A 394 -7.69 -4.15 -44.51
CA ALA A 394 -7.73 -5.58 -44.78
C ALA A 394 -8.57 -6.31 -43.73
N ALA A 395 -9.45 -7.21 -44.18
CA ALA A 395 -10.27 -8.01 -43.28
C ALA A 395 -9.41 -8.92 -42.38
N VAL A 396 -9.73 -8.93 -41.10
CA VAL A 396 -9.11 -9.83 -40.12
C VAL A 396 -9.93 -11.11 -40.06
N ALA A 397 -9.32 -12.22 -40.45
CA ALA A 397 -9.92 -13.56 -40.39
C ALA A 397 -9.38 -14.37 -39.21
N ASP A 398 -10.09 -15.44 -38.86
CA ASP A 398 -9.69 -16.44 -37.85
C ASP A 398 -9.48 -15.86 -36.44
N LEU A 399 -10.25 -14.83 -36.08
CA LEU A 399 -10.26 -14.29 -34.71
C LEU A 399 -10.73 -15.35 -33.72
N THR A 400 -9.92 -15.60 -32.70
CA THR A 400 -10.27 -16.43 -31.54
C THR A 400 -10.62 -15.52 -30.35
N ASP A 401 -11.45 -16.01 -29.45
CA ASP A 401 -11.83 -15.32 -28.19
C ASP A 401 -12.62 -14.01 -28.39
N VAL A 402 -13.40 -13.91 -29.47
CA VAL A 402 -14.31 -12.77 -29.68
C VAL A 402 -15.47 -12.84 -28.70
N MET A 403 -15.63 -11.80 -27.87
CA MET A 403 -16.74 -11.68 -26.94
C MET A 403 -17.64 -10.52 -27.33
N VAL A 404 -18.94 -10.79 -27.48
CA VAL A 404 -19.97 -9.77 -27.71
C VAL A 404 -20.78 -9.60 -26.43
N ILE A 405 -20.79 -8.40 -25.87
CA ILE A 405 -21.54 -8.10 -24.64
C ILE A 405 -22.70 -7.16 -25.01
N ALA A 406 -23.93 -7.64 -24.83
CA ALA A 406 -25.13 -6.82 -24.96
C ALA A 406 -25.60 -6.35 -23.57
N THR A 407 -25.69 -5.04 -23.37
CA THR A 407 -26.19 -4.44 -22.12
C THR A 407 -27.40 -3.55 -22.39
N ARG A 408 -28.34 -3.57 -21.48
CA ARG A 408 -29.44 -2.60 -21.50
C ARG A 408 -28.99 -1.31 -20.82
N PRO A 409 -29.03 -0.14 -21.49
CA PRO A 409 -28.68 1.12 -20.85
C PRO A 409 -29.60 1.37 -19.65
N PRO A 410 -29.09 1.86 -18.51
CA PRO A 410 -29.93 2.24 -17.38
C PRO A 410 -30.86 3.41 -17.80
N GLY A 411 -32.16 3.26 -17.64
CA GLY A 411 -33.12 4.37 -17.75
C GLY A 411 -33.91 4.50 -19.06
N ARG A 412 -34.04 3.47 -19.91
CA ARG A 412 -35.03 3.42 -21.01
C ARG A 412 -35.89 2.17 -20.95
#